data_46c5d989c071a31a9a094d9d7763bb6c
#
_entry.id   46c5d989c071a31a9a094d9d7763bb6c
#
_cell.length_a   1.000
_cell.length_b   1.000
_cell.length_c   1.000
_cell.angle_alpha   90.00
_cell.angle_beta   90.00
_cell.angle_gamma   90.00
#
_symmetry.space_group_name_H-M   'P 1'
#
loop_
_entity.id
_entity.type
_entity.pdbx_description
1 polymer ?
#
loop_
_entity_poly.entity_id
_entity_poly.type
_entity_poly.pdbx_seq_one_letter_code
_entity_poly.pdbx_strand_id
1 'polypeptide(L)'
;MTEQEIRSALAQAAGDVREKNPQAPSVTNTVTQDFVANAQLAVGGSATMIYLPDECEQIAATAPAFYINTGTMLPVLAETLPRTAKTLHDNRTPWVLDPVGIGMNGLRTKILSGFKDCKPSIVRGNASEIIALAKLWQLVDDDYAGTIRGVDSTEKVSAAKTAAIALAKFTGGAVAVSGEEDLITDGEQTIICAGGSAMLTKVTGSGCALGGVMAVYAAVANPFAAALTATTAFNLAGMQAAAKSDGPASFKIKFLDALYKLTAQEIADSFRAVGVLDSMLTYTFGMERVKE
;
A
#
# COMPACT_ATOMS: atom_id res chain seq x y z
N MET A 1 19.12 1.01 -5.35
CA MET A 1 18.91 2.26 -6.12
C MET A 1 19.49 3.43 -5.36
N THR A 2 20.09 4.39 -6.06
CA THR A 2 20.50 5.68 -5.49
C THR A 2 19.27 6.57 -5.24
N GLU A 3 19.39 7.61 -4.41
CA GLU A 3 18.29 8.55 -4.18
C GLU A 3 17.80 9.22 -5.48
N GLN A 4 18.72 9.56 -6.38
CA GLN A 4 18.38 10.15 -7.67
C GLN A 4 17.59 9.19 -8.57
N GLU A 5 17.94 7.91 -8.60
CA GLU A 5 17.19 6.89 -9.35
C GLU A 5 15.80 6.71 -8.77
N ILE A 6 15.66 6.75 -7.43
CA ILE A 6 14.36 6.70 -6.76
C ILE A 6 13.51 7.90 -7.16
N ARG A 7 14.02 9.13 -7.02
CA ARG A 7 13.28 10.34 -7.39
C ARG A 7 12.85 10.33 -8.85
N SER A 8 13.72 9.85 -9.75
CA SER A 8 13.38 9.70 -11.17
C SER A 8 12.26 8.67 -11.38
N ALA A 9 12.29 7.54 -10.67
CA ALA A 9 11.24 6.53 -10.75
C ALA A 9 9.88 7.04 -10.22
N LEU A 10 9.89 7.82 -9.13
CA LEU A 10 8.68 8.43 -8.58
C LEU A 10 8.08 9.46 -9.56
N ALA A 11 8.92 10.34 -10.13
CA ALA A 11 8.47 11.31 -11.11
C ALA A 11 7.89 10.63 -12.35
N GLN A 12 8.56 9.58 -12.85
CA GLN A 12 8.10 8.82 -14.00
C GLN A 12 6.74 8.15 -13.73
N ALA A 13 6.60 7.43 -12.61
CA ALA A 13 5.35 6.75 -12.26
C ALA A 13 4.19 7.75 -12.10
N ALA A 14 4.42 8.88 -11.44
CA ALA A 14 3.41 9.92 -11.26
C ALA A 14 3.02 10.60 -12.58
N GLY A 15 3.98 10.85 -13.48
CA GLY A 15 3.74 11.37 -14.81
C GLY A 15 2.94 10.40 -15.67
N ASP A 16 3.36 9.14 -15.71
CA ASP A 16 2.70 8.08 -16.49
C ASP A 16 1.24 7.85 -16.09
N VAL A 17 0.93 7.90 -14.78
CA VAL A 17 -0.47 7.80 -14.31
C VAL A 17 -1.31 8.96 -14.85
N ARG A 18 -0.81 10.17 -14.80
CA ARG A 18 -1.52 11.36 -15.30
C ARG A 18 -1.74 11.31 -16.81
N GLU A 19 -0.77 10.80 -17.56
CA GLU A 19 -0.83 10.67 -19.02
C GLU A 19 -1.74 9.54 -19.46
N LYS A 20 -1.60 8.34 -18.84
CA LYS A 20 -2.25 7.10 -19.30
C LYS A 20 -3.62 6.87 -18.68
N ASN A 21 -3.97 7.54 -17.58
CA ASN A 21 -5.22 7.37 -16.82
C ASN A 21 -5.58 5.89 -16.59
N PRO A 22 -4.68 5.07 -15.99
CA PRO A 22 -4.87 3.63 -15.91
C PRO A 22 -6.04 3.27 -15.01
N GLN A 23 -6.79 2.25 -15.43
CA GLN A 23 -7.85 1.67 -14.61
C GLN A 23 -7.25 0.78 -13.52
N ALA A 24 -7.72 0.92 -12.28
CA ALA A 24 -7.41 0.05 -11.16
C ALA A 24 -8.70 -0.43 -10.48
N PRO A 25 -9.35 -1.47 -11.03
CA PRO A 25 -10.55 -2.05 -10.44
C PRO A 25 -10.28 -2.55 -9.03
N SER A 26 -11.30 -2.48 -8.18
CA SER A 26 -11.14 -2.72 -6.75
C SER A 26 -12.27 -3.57 -6.20
N VAL A 27 -11.94 -4.64 -5.50
CA VAL A 27 -12.79 -5.26 -4.49
C VAL A 27 -12.34 -4.73 -3.14
N THR A 28 -13.10 -3.81 -2.57
CA THR A 28 -12.75 -3.18 -1.28
C THR A 28 -13.92 -3.22 -0.29
N ASN A 29 -13.66 -2.87 0.95
CA ASN A 29 -14.68 -2.90 1.99
C ASN A 29 -15.73 -1.80 1.81
N THR A 30 -16.96 -2.09 2.19
CA THR A 30 -18.12 -1.22 1.97
C THR A 30 -18.06 0.13 2.68
N VAL A 31 -17.26 0.23 3.74
CA VAL A 31 -17.12 1.47 4.52
C VAL A 31 -16.26 2.51 3.79
N THR A 32 -15.35 2.05 2.93
CA THR A 32 -14.28 2.90 2.38
C THR A 32 -14.30 3.03 0.86
N GLN A 33 -15.28 2.42 0.17
CA GLN A 33 -15.43 2.46 -1.31
C GLN A 33 -15.31 3.86 -1.89
N ASP A 34 -16.08 4.79 -1.35
CA ASP A 34 -16.08 6.19 -1.78
C ASP A 34 -14.69 6.80 -1.69
N PHE A 35 -14.01 6.60 -0.56
CA PHE A 35 -12.69 7.19 -0.35
C PHE A 35 -11.61 6.54 -1.23
N VAL A 36 -11.68 5.22 -1.41
CA VAL A 36 -10.77 4.50 -2.32
C VAL A 36 -10.95 5.00 -3.76
N ALA A 37 -12.18 5.04 -4.25
CA ALA A 37 -12.48 5.50 -5.60
C ALA A 37 -12.02 6.94 -5.83
N ASN A 38 -12.36 7.86 -4.93
CA ASN A 38 -11.98 9.27 -5.06
C ASN A 38 -10.46 9.47 -4.95
N ALA A 39 -9.74 8.70 -4.16
CA ALA A 39 -8.28 8.77 -4.10
C ALA A 39 -7.63 8.25 -5.39
N GLN A 40 -8.15 7.17 -5.99
CA GLN A 40 -7.68 6.67 -7.29
C GLN A 40 -7.90 7.72 -8.39
N LEU A 41 -9.07 8.36 -8.43
CA LEU A 41 -9.37 9.45 -9.37
C LEU A 41 -8.48 10.67 -9.13
N ALA A 42 -8.25 11.05 -7.87
CA ALA A 42 -7.44 12.22 -7.52
C ALA A 42 -6.00 12.11 -8.01
N VAL A 43 -5.38 10.92 -7.94
CA VAL A 43 -4.01 10.74 -8.45
C VAL A 43 -3.94 10.65 -9.99
N GLY A 44 -5.07 10.58 -10.68
CA GLY A 44 -5.14 10.52 -12.15
C GLY A 44 -5.44 9.14 -12.71
N GLY A 45 -5.82 8.16 -11.88
CA GLY A 45 -6.29 6.87 -12.33
C GLY A 45 -7.79 6.83 -12.61
N SER A 46 -8.29 5.67 -13.02
CA SER A 46 -9.72 5.37 -13.20
C SER A 46 -10.15 4.28 -12.20
N ALA A 47 -11.25 4.52 -11.51
CA ALA A 47 -11.75 3.65 -10.44
C ALA A 47 -12.98 2.85 -10.88
N THR A 48 -13.03 1.57 -10.50
CA THR A 48 -14.20 0.70 -10.66
C THR A 48 -14.35 -0.15 -9.41
N MET A 49 -15.50 -0.06 -8.74
CA MET A 49 -15.81 -0.87 -7.54
C MET A 49 -16.70 -2.03 -7.94
N ILE A 50 -16.24 -3.27 -7.77
CA ILE A 50 -16.88 -4.49 -8.25
C ILE A 50 -16.88 -5.58 -7.18
N TYR A 51 -17.87 -6.49 -7.24
CA TYR A 51 -18.06 -7.51 -6.22
C TYR A 51 -18.52 -8.87 -6.77
N LEU A 52 -19.16 -8.88 -7.96
CA LEU A 52 -19.71 -10.11 -8.52
C LEU A 52 -18.58 -10.98 -9.11
N PRO A 53 -18.63 -12.31 -8.94
CA PRO A 53 -17.56 -13.21 -9.40
C PRO A 53 -17.23 -13.05 -10.89
N ASP A 54 -18.24 -13.04 -11.73
CA ASP A 54 -18.07 -12.99 -13.19
C ASP A 54 -17.52 -11.65 -13.66
N GLU A 55 -18.01 -10.53 -13.08
CA GLU A 55 -17.51 -9.19 -13.39
C GLU A 55 -16.05 -9.04 -12.96
N CYS A 56 -15.72 -9.49 -11.73
CA CYS A 56 -14.37 -9.41 -11.22
C CYS A 56 -13.39 -10.24 -12.04
N GLU A 57 -13.77 -11.46 -12.42
CA GLU A 57 -12.93 -12.33 -13.22
C GLU A 57 -12.70 -11.75 -14.63
N GLN A 58 -13.78 -11.26 -15.30
CA GLN A 58 -13.69 -10.64 -16.60
C GLN A 58 -12.80 -9.40 -16.60
N ILE A 59 -12.97 -8.52 -15.60
CA ILE A 59 -12.17 -7.30 -15.51
C ILE A 59 -10.72 -7.62 -15.12
N ALA A 60 -10.50 -8.57 -14.22
CA ALA A 60 -9.16 -9.00 -13.82
C ALA A 60 -8.34 -9.54 -15.00
N ALA A 61 -8.99 -10.11 -16.01
CA ALA A 61 -8.34 -10.62 -17.23
C ALA A 61 -7.76 -9.51 -18.13
N THR A 62 -8.26 -8.28 -18.04
CA THR A 62 -7.91 -7.18 -18.94
C THR A 62 -7.39 -5.92 -18.26
N ALA A 63 -7.61 -5.78 -16.97
CA ALA A 63 -7.16 -4.60 -16.22
C ALA A 63 -5.63 -4.51 -16.15
N PRO A 64 -5.05 -3.30 -16.22
CA PRO A 64 -3.61 -3.12 -16.10
C PRO A 64 -3.09 -3.33 -14.67
N ALA A 65 -3.95 -3.18 -13.67
CA ALA A 65 -3.68 -3.55 -12.27
C ALA A 65 -5.00 -3.75 -11.51
N PHE A 66 -4.93 -4.31 -10.29
CA PHE A 66 -6.12 -4.61 -9.50
C PHE A 66 -5.88 -4.39 -7.99
N TYR A 67 -6.93 -4.04 -7.24
CA TYR A 67 -6.88 -3.89 -5.79
C TYR A 67 -7.84 -4.83 -5.06
N ILE A 68 -7.34 -5.59 -4.09
CA ILE A 68 -8.13 -6.47 -3.22
C ILE A 68 -7.90 -6.09 -1.76
N ASN A 69 -9.00 -5.70 -1.07
CA ASN A 69 -9.02 -5.39 0.35
C ASN A 69 -10.04 -6.29 1.07
N THR A 70 -9.61 -6.93 2.14
CA THR A 70 -10.42 -7.93 2.86
C THR A 70 -11.20 -7.38 4.06
N GLY A 71 -11.46 -6.08 4.13
CA GLY A 71 -12.08 -5.44 5.29
C GLY A 71 -13.50 -5.91 5.59
N THR A 72 -14.42 -5.81 4.63
CA THR A 72 -15.79 -6.32 4.77
C THR A 72 -15.93 -7.63 4.00
N MET A 73 -16.13 -8.73 4.71
CA MET A 73 -16.30 -10.04 4.11
C MET A 73 -17.79 -10.34 3.90
N LEU A 74 -18.27 -10.11 2.69
CA LEU A 74 -19.60 -10.50 2.25
C LEU A 74 -19.59 -11.96 1.76
N PRO A 75 -20.70 -12.72 1.88
CA PRO A 75 -20.75 -14.12 1.44
C PRO A 75 -20.33 -14.34 -0.02
N VAL A 76 -20.68 -13.43 -0.93
CA VAL A 76 -20.32 -13.47 -2.35
C VAL A 76 -18.79 -13.49 -2.57
N LEU A 77 -18.02 -12.89 -1.67
CA LEU A 77 -16.56 -12.83 -1.75
C LEU A 77 -15.89 -14.20 -1.56
N ALA A 78 -16.63 -15.20 -1.03
CA ALA A 78 -16.15 -16.58 -0.95
C ALA A 78 -15.87 -17.18 -2.35
N GLU A 79 -16.62 -16.77 -3.34
CA GLU A 79 -16.43 -17.16 -4.74
C GLU A 79 -15.60 -16.10 -5.51
N THR A 80 -15.95 -14.85 -5.36
CA THR A 80 -15.32 -13.74 -6.09
C THR A 80 -13.80 -13.70 -5.92
N LEU A 81 -13.32 -13.65 -4.68
CA LEU A 81 -11.91 -13.37 -4.42
C LEU A 81 -10.95 -14.47 -4.88
N PRO A 82 -11.23 -15.80 -4.67
CA PRO A 82 -10.37 -16.85 -5.21
C PRO A 82 -10.32 -16.86 -6.75
N ARG A 83 -11.46 -16.67 -7.44
CA ARG A 83 -11.52 -16.61 -8.89
C ARG A 83 -10.73 -15.42 -9.43
N THR A 84 -10.96 -14.24 -8.86
CA THR A 84 -10.25 -13.01 -9.23
C THR A 84 -8.73 -13.15 -9.03
N ALA A 85 -8.28 -13.60 -7.87
CA ALA A 85 -6.86 -13.74 -7.59
C ALA A 85 -6.18 -14.77 -8.52
N LYS A 86 -6.87 -15.88 -8.83
CA LYS A 86 -6.38 -16.85 -9.80
C LYS A 86 -6.23 -16.24 -11.20
N THR A 87 -7.22 -15.49 -11.65
CA THR A 87 -7.18 -14.83 -12.98
C THR A 87 -6.05 -13.80 -13.04
N LEU A 88 -5.87 -13.00 -11.98
CA LEU A 88 -4.75 -12.04 -11.90
C LEU A 88 -3.39 -12.75 -11.96
N HIS A 89 -3.25 -13.88 -11.26
CA HIS A 89 -2.04 -14.69 -11.27
C HIS A 89 -1.76 -15.28 -12.66
N ASP A 90 -2.75 -15.93 -13.27
CA ASP A 90 -2.62 -16.61 -14.56
C ASP A 90 -2.26 -15.61 -15.69
N ASN A 91 -2.81 -14.40 -15.63
CA ASN A 91 -2.52 -13.34 -16.59
C ASN A 91 -1.29 -12.49 -16.22
N ARG A 92 -0.66 -12.72 -15.08
CA ARG A 92 0.43 -11.90 -14.54
C ARG A 92 0.04 -10.43 -14.39
N THR A 93 -1.22 -10.16 -14.13
CA THR A 93 -1.72 -8.81 -13.87
C THR A 93 -1.23 -8.35 -12.50
N PRO A 94 -0.57 -7.18 -12.39
CA PRO A 94 -0.18 -6.63 -11.09
C PRO A 94 -1.39 -6.42 -10.19
N TRP A 95 -1.29 -6.81 -8.91
CA TRP A 95 -2.35 -6.55 -7.96
C TRP A 95 -1.83 -6.28 -6.55
N VAL A 96 -2.62 -5.50 -5.83
CA VAL A 96 -2.32 -5.08 -4.46
C VAL A 96 -3.25 -5.82 -3.51
N LEU A 97 -2.67 -6.45 -2.49
CA LEU A 97 -3.39 -7.07 -1.37
C LEU A 97 -3.31 -6.16 -0.14
N ASP A 98 -4.48 -5.84 0.41
CA ASP A 98 -4.63 -5.19 1.72
C ASP A 98 -5.38 -6.14 2.67
N PRO A 99 -4.68 -6.90 3.55
CA PRO A 99 -5.25 -7.97 4.35
C PRO A 99 -5.98 -7.46 5.60
N VAL A 100 -6.82 -6.43 5.43
CA VAL A 100 -7.57 -5.81 6.52
C VAL A 100 -8.36 -6.83 7.32
N GLY A 101 -8.18 -6.79 8.65
CA GLY A 101 -8.89 -7.67 9.56
C GLY A 101 -8.34 -9.11 9.60
N ILE A 102 -7.14 -9.34 9.10
CA ILE A 102 -6.45 -10.62 9.28
C ILE A 102 -6.38 -11.00 10.76
N GLY A 103 -6.50 -12.30 11.06
CA GLY A 103 -6.63 -12.80 12.43
C GLY A 103 -8.08 -13.00 12.89
N MET A 104 -9.07 -12.44 12.20
CA MET A 104 -10.46 -12.84 12.36
C MET A 104 -10.67 -14.16 11.60
N ASN A 105 -11.02 -15.23 12.32
CA ASN A 105 -11.21 -16.57 11.76
C ASN A 105 -12.32 -16.66 10.68
N GLY A 106 -12.43 -17.84 10.05
CA GLY A 106 -13.48 -18.14 9.10
C GLY A 106 -13.12 -17.81 7.65
N LEU A 107 -14.05 -17.20 6.91
CA LEU A 107 -13.92 -16.97 5.47
C LEU A 107 -12.66 -16.14 5.09
N ARG A 108 -12.37 -15.09 5.86
CA ARG A 108 -11.19 -14.22 5.62
C ARG A 108 -9.89 -15.02 5.67
N THR A 109 -9.69 -15.84 6.72
CA THR A 109 -8.49 -16.68 6.86
C THR A 109 -8.37 -17.66 5.71
N LYS A 110 -9.47 -18.31 5.30
CA LYS A 110 -9.48 -19.24 4.16
C LYS A 110 -9.05 -18.56 2.86
N ILE A 111 -9.59 -17.37 2.58
CA ILE A 111 -9.26 -16.59 1.37
C ILE A 111 -7.81 -16.15 1.41
N LEU A 112 -7.36 -15.52 2.51
CA LEU A 112 -5.98 -15.04 2.64
C LEU A 112 -4.95 -16.17 2.57
N SER A 113 -5.28 -17.37 3.09
CA SER A 113 -4.42 -18.55 2.93
C SER A 113 -4.27 -18.94 1.45
N GLY A 114 -5.36 -18.92 0.69
CA GLY A 114 -5.34 -19.25 -0.75
C GLY A 114 -4.59 -18.23 -1.61
N PHE A 115 -4.48 -16.98 -1.17
CA PHE A 115 -3.73 -15.95 -1.88
C PHE A 115 -2.21 -16.18 -1.90
N LYS A 116 -1.70 -17.05 -1.03
CA LYS A 116 -0.28 -17.46 -1.03
C LYS A 116 0.16 -17.94 -2.41
N ASP A 117 -0.65 -18.74 -3.07
CA ASP A 117 -0.33 -19.31 -4.39
C ASP A 117 -0.51 -18.30 -5.54
N CYS A 118 -1.32 -17.26 -5.32
CA CYS A 118 -1.58 -16.23 -6.33
C CYS A 118 -0.59 -15.05 -6.31
N LYS A 119 0.27 -14.96 -5.31
CA LYS A 119 1.40 -14.02 -5.18
C LYS A 119 1.06 -12.57 -5.58
N PRO A 120 0.47 -11.77 -4.69
CA PRO A 120 0.24 -10.34 -4.96
C PRO A 120 1.54 -9.61 -5.32
N SER A 121 1.45 -8.67 -6.23
CA SER A 121 2.61 -7.83 -6.62
C SER A 121 3.00 -6.84 -5.52
N ILE A 122 2.00 -6.37 -4.77
CA ILE A 122 2.23 -5.51 -3.60
C ILE A 122 1.35 -6.02 -2.46
N VAL A 123 1.94 -6.15 -1.27
CA VAL A 123 1.20 -6.33 -0.03
C VAL A 123 1.29 -5.03 0.76
N ARG A 124 0.14 -4.45 1.11
CA ARG A 124 0.05 -3.27 1.95
C ARG A 124 -0.68 -3.59 3.25
N GLY A 125 -0.18 -3.14 4.38
CA GLY A 125 -0.84 -3.31 5.66
C GLY A 125 -0.16 -2.50 6.77
N ASN A 126 -0.75 -2.49 7.97
CA ASN A 126 -0.03 -2.06 9.16
C ASN A 126 0.91 -3.17 9.65
N ALA A 127 1.77 -2.86 10.64
CA ALA A 127 2.75 -3.83 11.16
C ALA A 127 2.11 -5.16 11.59
N SER A 128 0.97 -5.10 12.29
CA SER A 128 0.27 -6.29 12.77
C SER A 128 -0.27 -7.16 11.64
N GLU A 129 -0.83 -6.52 10.60
CA GLU A 129 -1.37 -7.20 9.41
C GLU A 129 -0.27 -7.89 8.61
N ILE A 130 0.86 -7.22 8.40
CA ILE A 130 2.01 -7.78 7.68
C ILE A 130 2.62 -8.97 8.42
N ILE A 131 2.80 -8.87 9.74
CA ILE A 131 3.29 -9.98 10.56
C ILE A 131 2.30 -11.15 10.53
N ALA A 132 1.01 -10.87 10.69
CA ALA A 132 -0.02 -11.91 10.68
C ALA A 132 -0.11 -12.63 9.34
N LEU A 133 0.06 -11.91 8.21
CA LEU A 133 0.07 -12.52 6.88
C LEU A 133 1.31 -13.40 6.67
N ALA A 134 2.49 -12.92 7.09
CA ALA A 134 3.72 -13.70 7.01
C ALA A 134 3.64 -15.01 7.81
N LYS A 135 3.03 -14.98 9.00
CA LYS A 135 2.74 -16.16 9.80
C LYS A 135 1.72 -17.09 9.12
N LEU A 136 0.60 -16.55 8.64
CA LEU A 136 -0.43 -17.32 7.95
C LEU A 136 0.15 -18.07 6.75
N TRP A 137 1.11 -17.48 6.06
CA TRP A 137 1.81 -18.09 4.93
C TRP A 137 3.05 -18.90 5.33
N GLN A 138 3.35 -19.02 6.62
CA GLN A 138 4.48 -19.78 7.18
C GLN A 138 5.84 -19.29 6.62
N LEU A 139 6.01 -17.98 6.52
CA LEU A 139 7.25 -17.35 6.05
C LEU A 139 8.12 -16.86 7.22
N VAL A 140 7.57 -16.81 8.41
CA VAL A 140 8.24 -16.51 9.69
C VAL A 140 7.70 -17.44 10.77
N ASP A 141 8.47 -17.64 11.83
CA ASP A 141 8.08 -18.49 12.94
C ASP A 141 6.88 -17.95 13.72
N ASP A 142 6.08 -18.83 14.31
CA ASP A 142 4.88 -18.45 15.07
C ASP A 142 5.21 -17.54 16.27
N ASP A 143 6.37 -17.74 16.89
CA ASP A 143 6.84 -16.94 18.04
C ASP A 143 7.36 -15.55 17.67
N TYR A 144 7.51 -15.26 16.37
CA TYR A 144 8.13 -14.05 15.86
C TYR A 144 7.56 -12.74 16.42
N ALA A 145 6.36 -12.69 16.90
CA ALA A 145 5.72 -11.44 17.34
C ALA A 145 5.13 -11.44 18.75
N GLY A 146 5.61 -12.30 19.63
CA GLY A 146 5.18 -12.33 21.04
C GLY A 146 5.40 -11.03 21.82
N THR A 147 6.11 -10.05 21.26
CA THR A 147 6.60 -8.85 21.96
C THR A 147 5.85 -7.56 21.62
N ILE A 148 4.87 -7.55 20.71
CA ILE A 148 4.26 -6.30 20.20
C ILE A 148 3.21 -5.68 21.16
N ARG A 149 2.94 -6.26 22.31
CA ARG A 149 2.05 -5.65 23.32
C ARG A 149 2.78 -4.52 24.06
N GLY A 150 2.54 -3.28 23.66
CA GLY A 150 2.97 -2.10 24.41
C GLY A 150 4.11 -1.29 23.81
N VAL A 151 4.49 -1.53 22.58
CA VAL A 151 5.61 -0.87 21.88
C VAL A 151 5.14 0.38 21.13
N ASP A 152 5.94 1.45 21.10
CA ASP A 152 5.70 2.67 20.33
C ASP A 152 5.56 2.38 18.81
N SER A 153 4.92 3.31 18.08
CA SER A 153 4.59 3.12 16.68
C SER A 153 5.81 2.87 15.78
N THR A 154 6.93 3.50 16.08
CA THR A 154 8.21 3.34 15.36
C THR A 154 8.80 1.94 15.56
N GLU A 155 8.74 1.40 16.78
CA GLU A 155 9.18 0.03 17.06
C GLU A 155 8.28 -1.02 16.39
N LYS A 156 6.98 -0.73 16.20
CA LYS A 156 6.05 -1.62 15.50
C LYS A 156 6.42 -1.83 14.04
N VAL A 157 6.76 -0.78 13.32
CA VAL A 157 7.18 -0.88 11.90
C VAL A 157 8.51 -1.62 11.79
N SER A 158 9.46 -1.32 12.67
CA SER A 158 10.74 -2.04 12.76
C SER A 158 10.53 -3.54 13.05
N ALA A 159 9.58 -3.88 13.94
CA ALA A 159 9.22 -5.27 14.22
C ALA A 159 8.64 -6.01 13.01
N ALA A 160 7.95 -5.32 12.09
CA ALA A 160 7.41 -5.92 10.88
C ALA A 160 8.46 -6.10 9.77
N LYS A 161 9.66 -5.54 9.88
CA LYS A 161 10.67 -5.53 8.82
C LYS A 161 11.01 -6.94 8.31
N THR A 162 11.30 -7.88 9.19
CA THR A 162 11.65 -9.26 8.81
C THR A 162 10.48 -9.94 8.08
N ALA A 163 9.25 -9.76 8.58
CA ALA A 163 8.05 -10.29 7.96
C ALA A 163 7.81 -9.65 6.57
N ALA A 164 8.00 -8.34 6.45
CA ALA A 164 7.87 -7.62 5.19
C ALA A 164 8.89 -8.12 4.14
N ILE A 165 10.17 -8.27 4.53
CA ILE A 165 11.22 -8.80 3.67
C ILE A 165 10.90 -10.24 3.23
N ALA A 166 10.44 -11.10 4.16
CA ALA A 166 10.06 -12.47 3.84
C ALA A 166 8.90 -12.55 2.85
N LEU A 167 7.87 -11.72 3.04
CA LEU A 167 6.73 -11.60 2.11
C LEU A 167 7.18 -11.10 0.73
N ALA A 168 7.98 -10.03 0.66
CA ALA A 168 8.47 -9.48 -0.59
C ALA A 168 9.31 -10.49 -1.38
N LYS A 169 10.24 -11.19 -0.73
CA LYS A 169 11.03 -12.27 -1.35
C LYS A 169 10.16 -13.42 -1.84
N PHE A 170 9.16 -13.81 -1.06
CA PHE A 170 8.27 -14.91 -1.43
C PHE A 170 7.39 -14.56 -2.63
N THR A 171 6.81 -13.36 -2.66
CA THR A 171 5.96 -12.92 -3.76
C THR A 171 6.74 -12.53 -5.00
N GLY A 172 7.98 -12.09 -4.84
CA GLY A 172 8.78 -11.45 -5.88
C GLY A 172 8.33 -10.02 -6.19
N GLY A 173 7.60 -9.41 -5.26
CA GLY A 173 7.00 -8.09 -5.39
C GLY A 173 7.48 -7.12 -4.31
N ALA A 174 6.60 -6.24 -3.82
CA ALA A 174 6.92 -5.28 -2.78
C ALA A 174 5.97 -5.38 -1.57
N VAL A 175 6.44 -4.93 -0.42
CA VAL A 175 5.61 -4.80 0.80
C VAL A 175 5.71 -3.37 1.30
N ALA A 176 4.56 -2.77 1.62
CA ALA A 176 4.43 -1.46 2.24
C ALA A 176 3.79 -1.58 3.62
N VAL A 177 4.56 -1.30 4.65
CA VAL A 177 4.11 -1.28 6.04
C VAL A 177 3.81 0.16 6.43
N SER A 178 2.54 0.45 6.72
CA SER A 178 2.14 1.79 7.17
C SER A 178 2.28 1.94 8.68
N GLY A 179 2.79 3.10 9.09
CA GLY A 179 2.96 3.46 10.50
C GLY A 179 3.11 4.97 10.70
N GLU A 180 3.80 5.36 11.74
CA GLU A 180 4.25 6.74 11.95
C GLU A 180 5.37 7.08 10.96
N GLU A 181 6.24 6.10 10.71
CA GLU A 181 7.11 6.02 9.57
C GLU A 181 6.66 4.82 8.72
N ASP A 182 6.70 4.96 7.41
CA ASP A 182 6.31 3.88 6.51
C ASP A 182 7.55 3.11 6.05
N LEU A 183 7.45 1.76 5.98
CA LEU A 183 8.52 0.91 5.48
C LEU A 183 8.10 0.29 4.15
N ILE A 184 8.92 0.46 3.12
CA ILE A 184 8.73 -0.15 1.82
C ILE A 184 9.93 -1.05 1.49
N THR A 185 9.67 -2.30 1.09
CA THR A 185 10.74 -3.25 0.71
C THR A 185 10.35 -4.11 -0.48
N ASP A 186 11.34 -4.45 -1.32
CA ASP A 186 11.23 -5.47 -2.38
C ASP A 186 11.92 -6.80 -1.97
N GLY A 187 12.38 -6.87 -0.72
CA GLY A 187 13.12 -8.01 -0.20
C GLY A 187 14.64 -7.88 -0.28
N GLU A 188 15.16 -7.01 -1.14
CA GLU A 188 16.59 -6.71 -1.27
C GLU A 188 16.93 -5.35 -0.65
N GLN A 189 16.20 -4.33 -1.03
CA GLN A 189 16.32 -2.98 -0.45
C GLN A 189 15.11 -2.66 0.43
N THR A 190 15.34 -1.87 1.45
CA THR A 190 14.30 -1.41 2.37
C THR A 190 14.46 0.08 2.60
N ILE A 191 13.38 0.83 2.38
CA ILE A 191 13.34 2.27 2.59
C ILE A 191 12.34 2.58 3.71
N ILE A 192 12.74 3.44 4.63
CA ILE A 192 11.88 4.01 5.65
C ILE A 192 11.60 5.45 5.24
N CYS A 193 10.32 5.78 5.07
CA CYS A 193 9.85 7.10 4.69
C CYS A 193 9.19 7.78 5.89
N ALA A 194 9.61 9.00 6.18
CA ALA A 194 8.90 9.86 7.12
C ALA A 194 7.92 10.77 6.37
N GLY A 195 6.92 11.24 7.05
CA GLY A 195 5.94 12.19 6.52
C GLY A 195 4.50 11.83 6.86
N GLY A 196 3.57 12.41 6.14
CA GLY A 196 2.16 12.21 6.40
C GLY A 196 1.62 13.08 7.55
N SER A 197 0.54 12.65 8.13
CA SER A 197 -0.11 13.33 9.24
C SER A 197 -0.86 12.36 10.14
N ALA A 198 -0.80 12.58 11.44
CA ALA A 198 -1.62 11.86 12.41
C ALA A 198 -3.13 11.97 12.12
N MET A 199 -3.57 12.99 11.38
CA MET A 199 -4.95 13.14 10.93
C MET A 199 -5.42 12.00 10.01
N LEU A 200 -4.51 11.32 9.30
CA LEU A 200 -4.84 10.13 8.51
C LEU A 200 -5.44 9.02 9.38
N THR A 201 -5.03 8.91 10.65
CA THR A 201 -5.61 7.93 11.61
C THR A 201 -7.01 8.31 12.09
N LYS A 202 -7.44 9.55 11.88
CA LYS A 202 -8.77 10.07 12.27
C LYS A 202 -9.80 10.02 11.13
N VAL A 203 -9.36 9.59 9.94
CA VAL A 203 -10.23 9.40 8.77
C VAL A 203 -10.25 7.92 8.42
N THR A 204 -11.43 7.30 8.56
CA THR A 204 -11.57 5.87 8.26
C THR A 204 -11.28 5.61 6.78
N GLY A 205 -10.53 4.57 6.48
CA GLY A 205 -10.21 4.16 5.12
C GLY A 205 -8.99 4.83 4.50
N SER A 206 -8.23 5.66 5.23
CA SER A 206 -6.99 6.25 4.71
C SER A 206 -6.02 5.17 4.22
N GLY A 207 -5.84 4.10 5.00
CA GLY A 207 -5.01 2.98 4.57
C GLY A 207 -5.58 2.24 3.36
N CYS A 208 -6.89 1.99 3.32
CA CYS A 208 -7.53 1.36 2.17
C CYS A 208 -7.39 2.23 0.90
N ALA A 209 -7.50 3.55 1.03
CA ALA A 209 -7.30 4.49 -0.07
C ALA A 209 -5.85 4.44 -0.58
N LEU A 210 -4.86 4.33 0.31
CA LEU A 210 -3.46 4.14 -0.06
C LEU A 210 -3.27 2.85 -0.89
N GLY A 211 -3.89 1.73 -0.47
CA GLY A 211 -3.85 0.46 -1.22
C GLY A 211 -4.45 0.60 -2.63
N GLY A 212 -5.58 1.29 -2.76
CA GLY A 212 -6.18 1.60 -4.06
C GLY A 212 -5.29 2.45 -4.95
N VAL A 213 -4.62 3.46 -4.39
CA VAL A 213 -3.66 4.31 -5.11
C VAL A 213 -2.40 3.54 -5.51
N MET A 214 -1.91 2.61 -4.66
CA MET A 214 -0.82 1.71 -5.04
C MET A 214 -1.16 0.88 -6.28
N ALA A 215 -2.42 0.42 -6.41
CA ALA A 215 -2.85 -0.30 -7.61
C ALA A 215 -2.83 0.59 -8.86
N VAL A 216 -3.21 1.86 -8.75
CA VAL A 216 -3.10 2.81 -9.87
C VAL A 216 -1.66 2.94 -10.34
N TYR A 217 -0.70 3.10 -9.43
CA TYR A 217 0.72 3.18 -9.78
C TYR A 217 1.30 1.84 -10.26
N ALA A 218 0.81 0.71 -9.74
CA ALA A 218 1.25 -0.62 -10.17
C ALA A 218 0.89 -0.94 -11.63
N ALA A 219 -0.07 -0.21 -12.20
CA ALA A 219 -0.42 -0.31 -13.62
C ALA A 219 0.67 0.25 -14.55
N VAL A 220 1.56 1.09 -14.05
CA VAL A 220 2.56 1.81 -14.89
C VAL A 220 4.01 1.67 -14.39
N ALA A 221 4.22 1.12 -13.20
CA ALA A 221 5.53 1.02 -12.57
C ALA A 221 5.75 -0.37 -11.95
N ASN A 222 7.01 -0.75 -11.70
CA ASN A 222 7.30 -1.96 -10.94
C ASN A 222 6.74 -1.85 -9.50
N PRO A 223 6.51 -2.98 -8.81
CA PRO A 223 5.85 -2.99 -7.51
C PRO A 223 6.50 -2.09 -6.45
N PHE A 224 7.82 -2.05 -6.39
CA PHE A 224 8.55 -1.24 -5.42
C PHE A 224 8.39 0.26 -5.68
N ALA A 225 8.59 0.70 -6.93
CA ALA A 225 8.39 2.09 -7.33
C ALA A 225 6.94 2.52 -7.15
N ALA A 226 5.96 1.65 -7.48
CA ALA A 226 4.54 1.92 -7.30
C ALA A 226 4.17 2.14 -5.82
N ALA A 227 4.60 1.24 -4.93
CA ALA A 227 4.37 1.35 -3.50
C ALA A 227 5.01 2.62 -2.92
N LEU A 228 6.25 2.92 -3.32
CA LEU A 228 6.99 4.07 -2.84
C LEU A 228 6.38 5.39 -3.34
N THR A 229 5.95 5.45 -4.62
CA THR A 229 5.29 6.64 -5.20
C THR A 229 3.97 6.91 -4.49
N ALA A 230 3.13 5.89 -4.29
CA ALA A 230 1.86 6.02 -3.60
C ALA A 230 2.06 6.54 -2.16
N THR A 231 2.99 5.94 -1.41
CA THR A 231 3.29 6.34 -0.03
C THR A 231 3.80 7.78 0.03
N THR A 232 4.72 8.14 -0.85
CA THR A 232 5.28 9.52 -0.89
C THR A 232 4.19 10.55 -1.23
N ALA A 233 3.32 10.26 -2.21
CA ALA A 233 2.21 11.13 -2.57
C ALA A 233 1.21 11.29 -1.41
N PHE A 234 0.87 10.20 -0.72
CA PHE A 234 -0.02 10.23 0.45
C PHE A 234 0.57 11.03 1.60
N ASN A 235 1.84 10.86 1.89
CA ASN A 235 2.53 11.58 2.95
C ASN A 235 2.56 13.09 2.66
N LEU A 236 2.90 13.48 1.44
CA LEU A 236 2.90 14.88 1.04
C LEU A 236 1.50 15.49 1.09
N ALA A 237 0.50 14.80 0.52
CA ALA A 237 -0.90 15.26 0.58
C ALA A 237 -1.42 15.36 2.01
N GLY A 238 -1.06 14.39 2.89
CA GLY A 238 -1.41 14.39 4.29
C GLY A 238 -0.85 15.60 5.05
N MET A 239 0.42 15.93 4.82
CA MET A 239 1.06 17.11 5.38
C MET A 239 0.39 18.42 4.91
N GLN A 240 0.16 18.54 3.60
CA GLN A 240 -0.48 19.73 3.01
C GLN A 240 -1.93 19.92 3.50
N ALA A 241 -2.67 18.83 3.63
CA ALA A 241 -4.05 18.85 4.12
C ALA A 241 -4.11 19.22 5.60
N ALA A 242 -3.24 18.66 6.44
CA ALA A 242 -3.22 18.93 7.87
C ALA A 242 -2.97 20.42 8.16
N ALA A 243 -2.08 21.05 7.40
CA ALA A 243 -1.79 22.49 7.53
C ALA A 243 -2.99 23.41 7.18
N LYS A 244 -4.06 22.87 6.57
CA LYS A 244 -5.20 23.65 6.02
C LYS A 244 -6.55 23.15 6.55
N SER A 245 -6.57 22.30 7.57
CA SER A 245 -7.81 21.69 8.09
C SER A 245 -7.99 21.91 9.59
N ASP A 246 -9.25 22.09 9.99
CA ASP A 246 -9.64 22.31 11.38
C ASP A 246 -10.04 21.00 12.08
N GLY A 247 -10.24 19.91 11.32
CA GLY A 247 -10.68 18.62 11.86
C GLY A 247 -10.74 17.52 10.79
N PRO A 248 -11.17 16.28 11.17
CA PRO A 248 -11.13 15.14 10.27
C PRO A 248 -11.94 15.30 8.97
N ALA A 249 -13.08 15.98 9.01
CA ALA A 249 -13.92 16.17 7.83
C ALA A 249 -13.26 17.11 6.82
N SER A 250 -12.83 18.30 7.26
CA SER A 250 -12.10 19.24 6.42
C SER A 250 -10.76 18.67 5.96
N PHE A 251 -10.10 17.86 6.81
CA PHE A 251 -8.88 17.15 6.43
C PHE A 251 -9.12 16.19 5.25
N LYS A 252 -10.17 15.33 5.30
CA LYS A 252 -10.47 14.40 4.20
C LYS A 252 -10.67 15.14 2.88
N ILE A 253 -11.42 16.26 2.89
CA ILE A 253 -11.64 17.10 1.71
C ILE A 253 -10.31 17.66 1.20
N LYS A 254 -9.53 18.31 2.09
CA LYS A 254 -8.25 18.91 1.74
C LYS A 254 -7.20 17.89 1.29
N PHE A 255 -7.29 16.66 1.79
CA PHE A 255 -6.43 15.57 1.40
C PHE A 255 -6.67 15.15 -0.06
N LEU A 256 -7.93 14.97 -0.46
CA LEU A 256 -8.27 14.66 -1.85
C LEU A 256 -7.92 15.82 -2.79
N ASP A 257 -8.17 17.07 -2.38
CA ASP A 257 -7.75 18.27 -3.11
C ASP A 257 -6.23 18.32 -3.30
N ALA A 258 -5.47 17.95 -2.26
CA ALA A 258 -4.00 17.91 -2.32
C ALA A 258 -3.53 16.80 -3.27
N LEU A 259 -4.01 15.57 -3.13
CA LEU A 259 -3.68 14.47 -4.04
C LEU A 259 -3.91 14.84 -5.51
N TYR A 260 -5.04 15.49 -5.80
CA TYR A 260 -5.38 15.94 -7.14
C TYR A 260 -4.37 16.97 -7.70
N LYS A 261 -3.88 17.86 -6.84
CA LYS A 261 -2.98 18.97 -7.24
C LYS A 261 -1.52 18.60 -7.33
N LEU A 262 -1.09 17.49 -6.69
CA LEU A 262 0.31 17.09 -6.69
C LEU A 262 0.83 16.88 -8.11
N THR A 263 1.95 17.50 -8.41
CA THR A 263 2.71 17.24 -9.64
C THR A 263 3.71 16.10 -9.45
N ALA A 264 4.13 15.48 -10.53
CA ALA A 264 5.15 14.42 -10.51
C ALA A 264 6.47 14.92 -9.86
N GLN A 265 6.84 16.16 -10.13
CA GLN A 265 8.05 16.77 -9.58
C GLN A 265 7.93 17.01 -8.08
N GLU A 266 6.79 17.52 -7.59
CA GLU A 266 6.56 17.71 -6.15
C GLU A 266 6.62 16.39 -5.39
N ILE A 267 6.06 15.28 -5.94
CA ILE A 267 6.16 13.96 -5.35
C ILE A 267 7.62 13.51 -5.26
N ALA A 268 8.38 13.62 -6.35
CA ALA A 268 9.79 13.25 -6.38
C ALA A 268 10.64 14.07 -5.40
N ASP A 269 10.42 15.39 -5.36
CA ASP A 269 11.17 16.31 -4.51
C ASP A 269 10.83 16.14 -3.02
N SER A 270 9.61 15.71 -2.72
CA SER A 270 9.17 15.47 -1.33
C SER A 270 9.71 14.18 -0.75
N PHE A 271 10.23 13.27 -1.57
CA PHE A 271 10.78 12.01 -1.07
C PHE A 271 11.88 12.26 -0.04
N ARG A 272 11.71 11.67 1.15
CA ARG A 272 12.65 11.71 2.26
C ARG A 272 12.79 10.31 2.83
N ALA A 273 13.96 9.68 2.60
CA ALA A 273 14.34 8.47 3.30
C ALA A 273 14.94 8.84 4.66
N VAL A 274 14.38 8.28 5.73
CA VAL A 274 14.96 8.38 7.09
C VAL A 274 16.08 7.35 7.27
N GLY A 275 16.02 6.25 6.50
CA GLY A 275 17.04 5.21 6.45
C GLY A 275 16.92 4.38 5.17
N VAL A 276 18.06 4.10 4.55
CA VAL A 276 18.22 3.08 3.53
C VAL A 276 18.99 1.94 4.17
N LEU A 277 18.33 0.81 4.32
CA LEU A 277 18.95 -0.39 4.90
C LEU A 277 19.26 -1.36 3.75
N ASP A 278 20.47 -1.27 3.25
CA ASP A 278 21.00 -2.28 2.34
C ASP A 278 21.31 -3.55 3.14
N SER A 279 21.11 -4.72 2.56
CA SER A 279 21.37 -6.01 3.20
C SER A 279 22.84 -6.23 3.55
N MET A 280 23.73 -5.34 3.11
CA MET A 280 25.18 -5.42 3.36
C MET A 280 25.86 -4.13 3.85
N LEU A 281 25.23 -2.96 3.89
CA LEU A 281 25.87 -1.73 4.32
C LEU A 281 24.90 -0.81 5.06
N THR A 282 25.20 -0.52 6.32
CA THR A 282 24.54 0.50 7.11
C THR A 282 25.07 1.87 6.68
N TYR A 283 24.35 2.60 5.84
CA TYR A 283 24.65 4.01 5.61
C TYR A 283 23.70 4.86 6.44
N THR A 284 24.25 5.47 7.48
CA THR A 284 23.60 6.53 8.24
C THR A 284 23.74 7.82 7.44
N PHE A 285 22.66 8.33 6.84
CA PHE A 285 22.62 9.71 6.37
C PHE A 285 22.45 10.63 7.57
N GLY A 286 23.34 11.64 7.67
CA GLY A 286 23.45 12.53 8.79
C GLY A 286 22.13 13.26 9.10
N MET A 287 21.70 13.08 10.35
CA MET A 287 20.70 13.94 10.99
C MET A 287 21.33 15.29 11.27
N GLU A 288 21.14 16.29 10.44
CA GLU A 288 21.14 17.67 10.94
C GLU A 288 19.82 17.88 11.67
N ARG A 289 19.87 17.83 12.99
CA ARG A 289 18.80 18.34 13.85
C ARG A 289 18.74 19.85 13.63
N VAL A 290 17.71 20.32 12.95
CA VAL A 290 17.29 21.70 13.08
C VAL A 290 16.80 21.86 14.52
N LYS A 291 17.56 22.57 15.33
CA LYS A 291 17.14 23.05 16.64
C LYS A 291 16.21 24.22 16.44
N GLU A 292 15.07 24.15 17.19
CA GLU A 292 13.99 25.11 17.45
C GLU A 292 12.81 25.05 16.51
#